data_13686b5fc543f875c0ee23bc8b839d96
#
_entry.id   13686b5fc543f875c0ee23bc8b839d96
#
_cell.length_a   1.000
_cell.length_b   1.000
_cell.length_c   1.000
_cell.angle_alpha   90.00
_cell.angle_beta   90.00
_cell.angle_gamma   90.00
#
_symmetry.space_group_name_H-M   'P 1'
#
loop_
_entity.id
_entity.type
_entity.pdbx_description
1 polymer ?
#
loop_
_entity_poly.entity_id
_entity_poly.type
_entity_poly.pdbx_seq_one_letter_code
_entity_poly.pdbx_strand_id
1 'polypeptide(L)'
;TGAAIFAMLVYQASNIKSTNGYLIHAEFGTTGGLSVGDEVRLSGIKVGQIVGQSLDPITYAARIDMRIEDTVKLPSDTSARITAASLLGGYFLELHPGADDGLMPEGTVIFDTRDPVSLSDLLGKIVFQGNDG
;
A
#
# COMPACT_ATOMS: atom_id res chain seq x y z
N THR A 1 -20.38 -6.15 -36.35
CA THR A 1 -20.66 -7.02 -35.21
C THR A 1 -19.45 -7.84 -34.80
N GLY A 2 -18.68 -8.39 -35.73
CA GLY A 2 -17.46 -9.11 -35.38
C GLY A 2 -16.41 -8.23 -34.71
N ALA A 3 -16.26 -6.99 -35.16
CA ALA A 3 -15.33 -6.06 -34.58
C ALA A 3 -15.71 -5.66 -33.15
N ALA A 4 -17.02 -5.54 -32.86
CA ALA A 4 -17.50 -5.20 -31.53
C ALA A 4 -17.24 -6.38 -30.56
N ILE A 5 -17.43 -7.60 -31.01
CA ILE A 5 -17.15 -8.78 -30.18
C ILE A 5 -15.66 -8.86 -29.90
N PHE A 6 -14.81 -8.62 -30.89
CA PHE A 6 -13.37 -8.65 -30.73
C PHE A 6 -12.90 -7.59 -29.72
N ALA A 7 -13.42 -6.37 -29.83
CA ALA A 7 -13.06 -5.30 -28.92
C ALA A 7 -13.46 -5.64 -27.48
N MET A 8 -14.62 -6.28 -27.30
CA MET A 8 -15.08 -6.70 -26.00
C MET A 8 -14.17 -7.79 -25.38
N LEU A 9 -13.74 -8.73 -26.19
CA LEU A 9 -12.82 -9.77 -25.73
C LEU A 9 -11.48 -9.18 -25.31
N VAL A 10 -10.94 -8.24 -26.08
CA VAL A 10 -9.70 -7.57 -25.73
C VAL A 10 -9.85 -6.80 -24.43
N TYR A 11 -10.96 -6.09 -24.25
CA TYR A 11 -11.23 -5.37 -23.03
C TYR A 11 -11.32 -6.30 -21.82
N GLN A 12 -12.00 -7.43 -21.96
CA GLN A 12 -12.10 -8.40 -20.87
C GLN A 12 -10.75 -9.02 -20.54
N ALA A 13 -9.93 -9.30 -21.55
CA ALA A 13 -8.60 -9.83 -21.32
C ALA A 13 -7.73 -8.85 -20.55
N SER A 14 -7.82 -7.55 -20.85
CA SER A 14 -7.12 -6.51 -20.11
C SER A 14 -7.58 -6.44 -18.66
N ASN A 15 -8.89 -6.55 -18.44
CA ASN A 15 -9.45 -6.57 -17.10
C ASN A 15 -8.99 -7.80 -16.31
N ILE A 16 -8.95 -8.96 -16.96
CA ILE A 16 -8.47 -10.16 -16.31
C ILE A 16 -7.03 -10.01 -15.85
N LYS A 17 -6.18 -9.41 -16.68
CA LYS A 17 -4.79 -9.13 -16.27
C LYS A 17 -4.71 -8.17 -15.10
N SER A 18 -5.56 -7.14 -15.08
CA SER A 18 -5.57 -6.17 -14.00
C SER A 18 -6.23 -6.70 -12.73
N THR A 19 -6.99 -7.80 -12.84
CA THR A 19 -7.65 -8.42 -11.69
C THR A 19 -6.95 -9.68 -11.19
N ASN A 20 -5.74 -9.97 -11.70
CA ASN A 20 -4.93 -11.11 -11.23
C ASN A 20 -4.32 -10.81 -9.87
N GLY A 21 -5.16 -10.61 -8.88
CA GLY A 21 -4.73 -10.29 -7.55
C GLY A 21 -5.93 -10.18 -6.64
N TYR A 22 -5.66 -9.96 -5.37
CA TYR A 22 -6.71 -9.77 -4.39
C TYR A 22 -6.53 -8.40 -3.72
N LEU A 23 -7.65 -7.85 -3.24
CA LEU A 23 -7.66 -6.56 -2.59
C LEU A 23 -7.53 -6.74 -1.08
N ILE A 24 -6.64 -5.97 -0.49
CA ILE A 24 -6.58 -5.77 0.95
C ILE A 24 -6.52 -4.27 1.22
N HIS A 25 -6.74 -3.90 2.46
CA HIS A 25 -6.81 -2.50 2.86
C HIS A 25 -5.89 -2.26 4.04
N ALA A 26 -5.53 -1.01 4.26
CA ALA A 26 -4.77 -0.60 5.43
C ALA A 26 -5.26 0.77 5.88
N GLU A 27 -5.26 1.03 7.19
CA GLU A 27 -5.65 2.32 7.72
C GLU A 27 -4.44 2.99 8.37
N PHE A 28 -4.22 4.25 7.99
CA PHE A 28 -3.12 5.07 8.47
C PHE A 28 -3.66 6.38 9.05
N GLY A 29 -2.92 6.99 9.94
CA GLY A 29 -3.24 8.33 10.41
C GLY A 29 -3.03 9.38 9.33
N THR A 30 -2.04 9.19 8.47
CA THR A 30 -1.78 10.05 7.31
C THR A 30 -1.06 9.25 6.24
N THR A 31 -1.26 9.61 4.98
CA THR A 31 -0.56 8.97 3.86
C THR A 31 0.76 9.67 3.52
N GLY A 32 0.93 10.92 3.95
CA GLY A 32 2.16 11.67 3.73
C GLY A 32 2.47 12.01 2.28
N GLY A 33 1.66 11.57 1.34
CA GLY A 33 1.93 11.77 -0.09
C GLY A 33 1.88 10.50 -0.90
N LEU A 34 1.54 9.37 -0.26
CA LEU A 34 1.30 8.13 -0.99
C LEU A 34 0.14 8.34 -1.96
N SER A 35 0.27 7.85 -3.18
CA SER A 35 -0.69 8.09 -4.26
C SER A 35 -1.15 6.78 -4.89
N VAL A 36 -2.33 6.82 -5.52
CA VAL A 36 -2.79 5.71 -6.36
C VAL A 36 -1.76 5.49 -7.47
N GLY A 37 -1.40 4.22 -7.67
CA GLY A 37 -0.36 3.84 -8.62
C GLY A 37 0.99 3.57 -7.97
N ASP A 38 1.20 4.00 -6.73
CA ASP A 38 2.44 3.72 -6.02
C ASP A 38 2.55 2.23 -5.72
N GLU A 39 3.78 1.76 -5.57
CA GLU A 39 4.06 0.33 -5.40
C GLU A 39 3.77 -0.16 -3.99
N VAL A 40 3.37 -1.41 -3.90
CA VAL A 40 3.37 -2.17 -2.64
C VAL A 40 4.53 -3.16 -2.72
N ARG A 41 5.42 -3.13 -1.73
CA ARG A 41 6.63 -3.96 -1.71
C ARG A 41 6.65 -4.87 -0.50
N LEU A 42 7.21 -6.04 -0.71
CA LEU A 42 7.49 -7.01 0.35
C LEU A 42 8.95 -7.38 0.25
N SER A 43 9.72 -7.14 1.30
CA SER A 43 11.17 -7.39 1.30
C SER A 43 11.88 -6.69 0.13
N GLY A 44 11.42 -5.50 -0.23
CA GLY A 44 11.99 -4.72 -1.32
C GLY A 44 11.51 -5.08 -2.71
N ILE A 45 10.67 -6.09 -2.83
CA ILE A 45 10.18 -6.57 -4.13
C ILE A 45 8.74 -6.09 -4.32
N LYS A 46 8.44 -5.57 -5.50
CA LYS A 46 7.09 -5.14 -5.84
C LYS A 46 6.17 -6.35 -5.88
N VAL A 47 5.12 -6.33 -5.05
CA VAL A 47 4.13 -7.40 -4.98
C VAL A 47 2.73 -6.89 -5.26
N GLY A 48 2.56 -5.60 -5.45
CA GLY A 48 1.24 -5.03 -5.69
C GLY A 48 1.31 -3.54 -5.98
N GLN A 49 0.15 -2.93 -5.92
CA GLN A 49 -0.03 -1.53 -6.31
C GLN A 49 -1.19 -0.93 -5.54
N ILE A 50 -1.07 0.35 -5.21
CA ILE A 50 -2.15 1.11 -4.59
C ILE A 50 -3.20 1.40 -5.66
N VAL A 51 -4.44 1.02 -5.40
CA VAL A 51 -5.53 1.18 -6.36
C VAL A 51 -6.60 2.15 -5.88
N GLY A 52 -6.58 2.55 -4.61
CA GLY A 52 -7.56 3.50 -4.11
C GLY A 52 -7.16 4.09 -2.78
N GLN A 53 -7.74 5.23 -2.47
CA GLN A 53 -7.58 5.90 -1.19
C GLN A 53 -8.93 6.51 -0.81
N SER A 54 -9.25 6.47 0.48
CA SER A 54 -10.46 7.09 0.99
C SER A 54 -10.22 7.56 2.42
N LEU A 55 -11.11 8.42 2.90
CA LEU A 55 -11.05 8.95 4.26
C LEU A 55 -12.23 8.38 5.04
N ASP A 56 -11.95 7.82 6.21
CA ASP A 56 -13.01 7.38 7.10
C ASP A 56 -13.72 8.62 7.65
N PRO A 57 -15.05 8.77 7.44
CA PRO A 57 -15.74 9.97 7.87
C PRO A 57 -15.91 10.10 9.38
N ILE A 58 -15.68 9.03 10.12
CA ILE A 58 -15.84 9.02 11.58
C ILE A 58 -14.49 9.22 12.26
N THR A 59 -13.49 8.42 11.89
CA THR A 59 -12.18 8.44 12.54
C THR A 59 -11.19 9.36 11.86
N TYR A 60 -11.50 9.77 10.61
CA TYR A 60 -10.60 10.55 9.74
C TYR A 60 -9.31 9.81 9.40
N ALA A 61 -9.27 8.50 9.59
CA ALA A 61 -8.15 7.69 9.16
C ALA A 61 -8.11 7.60 7.63
N ALA A 62 -6.92 7.57 7.07
CA ALA A 62 -6.73 7.37 5.64
C ALA A 62 -6.77 5.87 5.37
N ARG A 63 -7.69 5.45 4.53
CA ARG A 63 -7.82 4.05 4.12
C ARG A 63 -7.20 3.87 2.76
N ILE A 64 -6.27 2.95 2.66
CA ILE A 64 -5.55 2.64 1.43
C ILE A 64 -6.03 1.29 0.93
N ASP A 65 -6.41 1.23 -0.33
CA ASP A 65 -6.79 -0.02 -0.99
C ASP A 65 -5.63 -0.45 -1.87
N MET A 66 -5.22 -1.70 -1.74
CA MET A 66 -4.11 -2.22 -2.52
C MET A 66 -4.47 -3.55 -3.14
N ARG A 67 -3.95 -3.78 -4.34
CA ARG A 67 -4.07 -5.05 -5.03
C ARG A 67 -2.74 -5.79 -4.93
N ILE A 68 -2.80 -7.01 -4.43
CA ILE A 68 -1.63 -7.87 -4.22
C ILE A 68 -1.70 -9.01 -5.22
N GLU A 69 -0.57 -9.38 -5.81
CA GLU A 69 -0.51 -10.47 -6.76
C GLU A 69 -0.97 -11.79 -6.12
N ASP A 70 -1.71 -12.61 -6.89
CA ASP A 70 -2.27 -13.87 -6.41
C ASP A 70 -1.23 -14.83 -5.85
N THR A 71 -0.02 -14.77 -6.39
CA THR A 71 1.07 -15.66 -5.96
C THR A 71 1.65 -15.28 -4.60
N VAL A 72 1.34 -14.09 -4.11
CA VAL A 72 1.87 -13.60 -2.84
C VAL A 72 0.87 -13.87 -1.73
N LYS A 73 1.23 -14.74 -0.81
CA LYS A 73 0.40 -15.09 0.34
C LYS A 73 0.95 -14.37 1.57
N LEU A 74 0.11 -13.60 2.22
CA LEU A 74 0.50 -12.79 3.37
C LEU A 74 0.00 -13.44 4.66
N PRO A 75 0.86 -13.55 5.69
CA PRO A 75 0.40 -13.96 7.01
C PRO A 75 -0.66 -13.01 7.55
N SER A 76 -1.57 -13.51 8.36
CA SER A 76 -2.67 -12.71 8.90
C SER A 76 -2.19 -11.59 9.82
N ASP A 77 -0.97 -11.69 10.36
CA ASP A 77 -0.36 -10.67 11.22
C ASP A 77 0.62 -9.77 10.48
N THR A 78 0.46 -9.63 9.16
CA THR A 78 1.27 -8.72 8.36
C THR A 78 0.95 -7.27 8.73
N SER A 79 2.00 -6.46 8.88
CA SER A 79 1.87 -5.02 9.11
C SER A 79 2.23 -4.23 7.86
N ALA A 80 1.89 -2.95 7.85
CA ALA A 80 2.13 -2.08 6.71
C ALA A 80 2.77 -0.77 7.16
N ARG A 81 3.69 -0.26 6.35
CA ARG A 81 4.37 1.01 6.59
C ARG A 81 4.46 1.80 5.29
N ILE A 82 4.22 3.10 5.37
CA ILE A 82 4.47 3.99 4.23
C ILE A 82 5.90 4.50 4.35
N THR A 83 6.69 4.31 3.31
CA THR A 83 8.12 4.59 3.31
C THR A 83 8.46 5.49 2.14
N ALA A 84 9.40 6.42 2.36
CA ALA A 84 9.88 7.29 1.29
C ALA A 84 10.73 6.48 0.31
N ALA A 85 10.44 6.65 -0.98
CA ALA A 85 11.21 5.98 -2.03
C ALA A 85 12.55 6.68 -2.28
N SER A 86 12.60 8.01 -2.08
CA SER A 86 13.83 8.77 -2.24
C SER A 86 13.72 10.07 -1.46
N LEU A 87 14.84 10.76 -1.29
CA LEU A 87 14.88 12.07 -0.64
C LEU A 87 14.16 13.14 -1.47
N LEU A 88 14.02 12.92 -2.77
CA LEU A 88 13.39 13.87 -3.69
C LEU A 88 11.88 13.73 -3.75
N GLY A 89 11.32 12.76 -3.05
CA GLY A 89 9.88 12.53 -3.01
C GLY A 89 9.53 11.13 -3.46
N GLY A 90 8.23 10.86 -3.51
CA GLY A 90 7.73 9.55 -3.82
C GLY A 90 7.70 8.64 -2.59
N TYR A 91 6.68 7.79 -2.56
CA TYR A 91 6.45 6.88 -1.44
C TYR A 91 6.05 5.53 -1.97
N PHE A 92 6.22 4.51 -1.18
CA PHE A 92 5.67 3.18 -1.44
C PHE A 92 5.17 2.60 -0.12
N LEU A 93 4.30 1.62 -0.23
CA LEU A 93 3.81 0.90 0.93
C LEU A 93 4.62 -0.37 1.09
N GLU A 94 5.21 -0.53 2.27
CA GLU A 94 6.01 -1.71 2.57
C GLU A 94 5.23 -2.63 3.51
N LEU A 95 5.14 -3.90 3.13
CA LEU A 95 4.52 -4.93 3.95
C LEU A 95 5.58 -5.69 4.72
N HIS A 96 5.30 -5.92 5.98
CA HIS A 96 6.17 -6.69 6.87
C HIS A 96 5.41 -7.93 7.31
N PRO A 97 5.74 -9.11 6.76
CA PRO A 97 5.03 -10.33 7.13
C PRO A 97 5.35 -10.72 8.56
N GLY A 98 4.33 -11.17 9.27
CA GLY A 98 4.48 -11.70 10.61
C GLY A 98 4.82 -13.18 10.59
N ALA A 99 4.62 -13.84 11.74
CA ALA A 99 4.96 -15.25 11.91
C ALA A 99 3.73 -16.17 11.98
N ASP A 100 2.54 -15.62 11.79
CA ASP A 100 1.30 -16.40 11.87
C ASP A 100 1.21 -17.38 10.70
N ASP A 101 0.70 -18.59 10.99
CA ASP A 101 0.47 -19.60 9.96
C ASP A 101 -0.79 -19.31 9.14
N GLY A 102 -1.72 -18.54 9.69
CA GLY A 102 -2.94 -18.16 8.96
C GLY A 102 -2.64 -17.16 7.86
N LEU A 103 -3.40 -17.23 6.78
CA LEU A 103 -3.26 -16.33 5.65
C LEU A 103 -4.33 -15.25 5.68
N MET A 104 -3.96 -14.07 5.21
CA MET A 104 -4.84 -12.92 5.14
C MET A 104 -5.84 -13.11 3.99
N PRO A 105 -7.16 -13.15 4.27
CA PRO A 105 -8.14 -13.26 3.19
C PRO A 105 -8.32 -11.95 2.45
N GLU A 106 -8.92 -12.03 1.27
CA GLU A 106 -9.32 -10.85 0.52
C GLU A 106 -10.24 -9.97 1.36
N GLY A 107 -10.07 -8.67 1.26
CA GLY A 107 -10.88 -7.71 2.00
C GLY A 107 -10.37 -7.41 3.41
N THR A 108 -9.29 -8.04 3.83
CA THR A 108 -8.70 -7.78 5.14
C THR A 108 -8.26 -6.31 5.26
N VAL A 109 -8.50 -5.73 6.43
CA VAL A 109 -8.00 -4.38 6.75
C VAL A 109 -6.85 -4.53 7.73
N ILE A 110 -5.69 -4.00 7.35
CA ILE A 110 -4.50 -3.99 8.22
C ILE A 110 -4.61 -2.76 9.12
N PHE A 111 -4.66 -2.99 10.43
CA PHE A 111 -4.67 -1.91 11.42
C PHE A 111 -3.29 -1.73 12.07
N ASP A 112 -2.41 -2.71 11.94
CA ASP A 112 -1.03 -2.59 12.41
C ASP A 112 -0.21 -1.85 11.36
N THR A 113 -0.24 -0.53 11.43
CA THR A 113 0.37 0.34 10.43
C THR A 113 1.31 1.34 11.08
N ARG A 114 2.29 1.80 10.27
CA ARG A 114 3.20 2.87 10.66
C ARG A 114 3.08 4.01 9.66
N ASP A 115 2.74 5.18 10.16
CA ASP A 115 2.61 6.38 9.33
C ASP A 115 3.98 6.77 8.77
N PRO A 116 4.00 7.49 7.62
CA PRO A 116 5.26 7.96 7.07
C PRO A 116 5.91 8.98 7.99
N VAL A 117 7.23 8.91 8.10
CA VAL A 117 8.01 9.88 8.88
C VAL A 117 8.51 10.95 7.93
N SER A 118 8.27 12.21 8.28
CA SER A 118 8.77 13.33 7.51
C SER A 118 10.26 13.50 7.76
N LEU A 119 11.04 13.64 6.70
CA LEU A 119 12.47 13.89 6.82
C LEU A 119 12.73 15.22 7.53
N SER A 120 11.84 16.19 7.35
CA SER A 120 11.93 17.48 8.05
C SER A 120 11.81 17.31 9.56
N ASP A 121 10.91 16.43 10.00
CA ASP A 121 10.73 16.14 11.41
C ASP A 121 11.96 15.46 12.00
N LEU A 122 12.57 14.55 11.26
CA LEU A 122 13.78 13.88 11.70
C LEU A 122 14.94 14.87 11.83
N LEU A 123 15.09 15.76 10.88
CA LEU A 123 16.11 16.78 10.92
C LEU A 123 15.89 17.74 12.10
N GLY A 124 14.63 18.09 12.37
CA GLY A 124 14.28 18.91 13.52
C GLY A 124 14.67 18.25 14.83
N LYS A 125 14.41 16.97 14.98
CA LYS A 125 14.78 16.23 16.18
C LYS A 125 16.29 16.17 16.37
N ILE A 126 17.04 15.98 15.31
CA ILE A 126 18.49 15.94 15.36
C ILE A 126 19.04 17.29 15.81
N VAL A 127 18.49 18.39 15.29
CA VAL A 127 18.92 19.73 15.67
C VAL A 127 18.63 20.01 17.15
N PHE A 128 17.45 19.60 17.63
CA PHE A 128 17.11 19.77 19.05
C PHE A 128 18.04 18.98 19.94
N GLN A 129 18.33 17.73 19.58
CA GLN A 129 19.23 16.90 20.36
C GLN A 129 20.66 17.46 20.35
N GLY A 130 21.08 18.02 19.25
CA GLY A 130 22.37 18.66 19.15
C GLY A 130 22.50 19.89 20.02
N ASN A 131 21.41 20.64 20.22
CA ASN A 131 21.40 21.82 21.08
C ASN A 131 21.40 21.48 22.58
N ASP A 132 20.84 20.34 22.93
CA ASP A 132 20.77 19.87 24.31
C ASP A 132 22.06 19.20 24.77
N GLY A 133 22.92 18.89 23.86
CA GLY A 133 24.21 18.30 24.14
C GLY A 133 25.27 19.35 24.31
#